data_e05a4b51d6c773d9b1cd6ea279e0c2a8
#
_entry.id   e05a4b51d6c773d9b1cd6ea279e0c2a8
#
_cell.length_a   1.000
_cell.length_b   1.000
_cell.length_c   1.000
_cell.angle_alpha   90.00
_cell.angle_beta   90.00
_cell.angle_gamma   90.00
#
_symmetry.space_group_name_H-M   'P 1'
#
loop_
_entity.id
_entity.type
_entity.pdbx_description
1 polymer ?
#
loop_
_entity_poly.entity_id
_entity_poly.type
_entity_poly.pdbx_seq_one_letter_code
_entity_poly.pdbx_strand_id
1 'polypeptide(L)'
;MKNDIKLSYLPIEDKLIEIQTIGDFLDKTPVLVLLHEGLGSISMWKEIPKLIHEKTNLNILTYSRFGYGKSSKTSLPRPLNYMTIEAEKYLPIILKKLSITKYFLIGHSDGATIAALGSLKPINNNLLGTVLIAPHFFVEEDNIIAIKNTTHQYKKGTLRTKLKKYHDNVDNAFLGWSNVWLNEEFSNWDITNLLSRIKIPVIGIQGLNDPYGSIAQLDILEEKLTVPFTKITIENCGHNPFHEHLDTTLECINKFITKNL
;
A
#
# COMPACT_ATOMS: atom_id res chain seq x y z
N MET A 1 -22.94 15.51 -2.11
CA MET A 1 -22.05 15.23 -3.28
C MET A 1 -22.28 13.81 -3.69
N LYS A 2 -22.39 13.49 -4.98
CA LYS A 2 -22.59 12.12 -5.44
C LYS A 2 -21.28 11.36 -5.23
N ASN A 3 -21.31 10.33 -4.39
CA ASN A 3 -20.20 9.37 -4.21
C ASN A 3 -20.12 8.48 -5.47
N ASP A 4 -19.75 9.06 -6.61
CA ASP A 4 -19.65 8.33 -7.88
C ASP A 4 -18.40 7.44 -7.81
N ILE A 5 -18.59 6.18 -7.41
CA ILE A 5 -17.55 5.15 -7.49
C ILE A 5 -17.46 4.71 -8.95
N LYS A 6 -16.32 4.91 -9.59
CA LYS A 6 -16.05 4.49 -10.96
C LYS A 6 -14.95 3.44 -11.00
N LEU A 7 -15.24 2.29 -11.59
CA LEU A 7 -14.27 1.27 -11.95
C LEU A 7 -13.92 1.40 -13.42
N SER A 8 -12.65 1.37 -13.76
CA SER A 8 -12.16 1.44 -15.13
C SER A 8 -10.79 0.79 -15.28
N TYR A 9 -10.28 0.76 -16.50
CA TYR A 9 -8.95 0.24 -16.80
C TYR A 9 -8.10 1.33 -17.43
N LEU A 10 -6.90 1.49 -16.91
CA LEU A 10 -5.91 2.45 -17.39
C LEU A 10 -4.87 1.71 -18.24
N PRO A 11 -4.72 2.02 -19.54
CA PRO A 11 -3.69 1.41 -20.36
C PRO A 11 -2.30 1.95 -19.99
N ILE A 12 -1.37 1.04 -19.73
CA ILE A 12 0.04 1.32 -19.49
C ILE A 12 0.86 0.38 -20.35
N GLU A 13 1.55 0.90 -21.37
CA GLU A 13 2.22 0.13 -22.40
C GLU A 13 1.18 -0.80 -23.09
N ASP A 14 1.45 -2.10 -23.18
CA ASP A 14 0.59 -3.15 -23.75
C ASP A 14 -0.38 -3.78 -22.73
N LYS A 15 -0.46 -3.23 -21.49
CA LYS A 15 -1.18 -3.80 -20.36
C LYS A 15 -2.26 -2.87 -19.82
N LEU A 16 -3.22 -3.46 -19.13
CA LEU A 16 -4.31 -2.75 -18.44
C LEU A 16 -4.15 -2.86 -16.93
N ILE A 17 -4.25 -1.74 -16.25
CA ILE A 17 -4.30 -1.68 -14.80
C ILE A 17 -5.73 -1.34 -14.36
N GLU A 18 -6.29 -2.12 -13.45
CA GLU A 18 -7.60 -1.88 -12.86
C GLU A 18 -7.50 -0.70 -11.89
N ILE A 19 -8.35 0.31 -12.06
CA ILE A 19 -8.42 1.48 -11.19
C ILE A 19 -9.84 1.71 -10.69
N GLN A 20 -9.95 2.26 -9.49
CA GLN A 20 -11.19 2.77 -8.91
C GLN A 20 -10.96 4.22 -8.47
N THR A 21 -11.89 5.08 -8.83
CA THR A 21 -11.93 6.48 -8.39
C THR A 21 -13.21 6.76 -7.63
N ILE A 22 -13.13 7.60 -6.60
CA ILE A 22 -14.27 8.12 -5.85
C ILE A 22 -14.12 9.64 -5.77
N GLY A 23 -15.18 10.38 -6.09
CA GLY A 23 -15.20 11.83 -6.11
C GLY A 23 -15.03 12.43 -7.51
N ASP A 24 -14.86 13.74 -7.58
CA ASP A 24 -14.72 14.50 -8.83
C ASP A 24 -13.24 14.82 -9.10
N PHE A 25 -12.67 14.15 -10.09
CA PHE A 25 -11.28 14.33 -10.51
C PHE A 25 -11.06 15.54 -11.44
N LEU A 26 -12.12 16.30 -11.75
CA LEU A 26 -12.03 17.53 -12.55
C LEU A 26 -11.63 18.74 -11.70
N ASP A 27 -11.84 18.69 -10.39
CA ASP A 27 -11.36 19.71 -9.47
C ASP A 27 -9.88 19.52 -9.13
N LYS A 28 -9.26 20.54 -8.53
CA LYS A 28 -7.85 20.49 -8.10
C LYS A 28 -7.68 20.01 -6.66
N THR A 29 -8.69 19.36 -6.09
CA THR A 29 -8.66 18.79 -4.74
C THR A 29 -7.58 17.73 -4.66
N PRO A 30 -6.80 17.67 -3.58
CA PRO A 30 -5.83 16.60 -3.40
C PRO A 30 -6.47 15.21 -3.44
N VAL A 31 -5.78 14.24 -4.03
CA VAL A 31 -6.23 12.86 -4.16
C VAL A 31 -5.54 11.98 -3.12
N LEU A 32 -6.31 11.16 -2.41
CA LEU A 32 -5.76 10.10 -1.57
C LEU A 32 -5.53 8.85 -2.43
N VAL A 33 -4.28 8.46 -2.59
CA VAL A 33 -3.88 7.29 -3.38
C VAL A 33 -3.66 6.12 -2.45
N LEU A 34 -4.51 5.10 -2.54
CA LEU A 34 -4.44 3.92 -1.69
C LEU A 34 -3.66 2.80 -2.38
N LEU A 35 -2.65 2.28 -1.70
CA LEU A 35 -1.73 1.24 -2.16
C LEU A 35 -1.93 -0.03 -1.33
N HIS A 36 -2.40 -1.09 -1.98
CA HIS A 36 -2.80 -2.33 -1.31
C HIS A 36 -1.61 -3.19 -0.84
N GLU A 37 -1.86 -4.07 0.12
CA GLU A 37 -0.91 -5.03 0.68
C GLU A 37 -0.45 -6.10 -0.33
N GLY A 38 0.44 -7.01 0.11
CA GLY A 38 1.10 -8.03 -0.71
C GLY A 38 0.17 -8.97 -1.48
N LEU A 39 -1.00 -9.27 -0.93
CA LEU A 39 -2.03 -10.10 -1.57
C LEU A 39 -3.31 -9.31 -1.89
N GLY A 40 -3.27 -8.00 -1.81
CA GLY A 40 -4.40 -7.11 -1.97
C GLY A 40 -4.82 -6.83 -3.40
N SER A 41 -5.94 -6.14 -3.52
CA SER A 41 -6.51 -5.63 -4.77
C SER A 41 -7.56 -4.55 -4.43
N ILE A 42 -8.10 -3.87 -5.44
CA ILE A 42 -9.21 -2.92 -5.24
C ILE A 42 -10.35 -3.56 -4.45
N SER A 43 -10.77 -4.75 -4.84
CA SER A 43 -11.91 -5.42 -4.21
C SER A 43 -11.66 -5.85 -2.76
N MET A 44 -10.40 -5.99 -2.34
CA MET A 44 -10.05 -6.30 -0.95
C MET A 44 -10.11 -5.10 -0.02
N TRP A 45 -10.04 -3.88 -0.54
CA TRP A 45 -10.28 -2.68 0.26
C TRP A 45 -11.73 -2.56 0.74
N LYS A 46 -12.69 -3.24 0.09
CA LYS A 46 -14.12 -3.20 0.43
C LYS A 46 -14.61 -1.76 0.54
N GLU A 47 -15.23 -1.40 1.68
CA GLU A 47 -15.79 -0.06 1.93
C GLU A 47 -14.74 0.98 2.38
N ILE A 48 -13.50 0.58 2.64
CA ILE A 48 -12.47 1.47 3.20
C ILE A 48 -12.26 2.74 2.35
N PRO A 49 -12.13 2.67 1.01
CA PRO A 49 -11.95 3.87 0.18
C PRO A 49 -13.12 4.85 0.31
N LYS A 50 -14.35 4.32 0.37
CA LYS A 50 -15.55 5.12 0.55
C LYS A 50 -15.60 5.78 1.93
N LEU A 51 -15.30 5.04 2.99
CA LEU A 51 -15.27 5.58 4.35
C LEU A 51 -14.19 6.66 4.52
N ILE A 52 -13.02 6.49 3.90
CA ILE A 52 -11.98 7.53 3.90
C ILE A 52 -12.47 8.77 3.12
N HIS A 53 -13.10 8.59 1.96
CA HIS A 53 -13.69 9.69 1.19
C HIS A 53 -14.73 10.46 2.02
N GLU A 54 -15.67 9.77 2.64
CA GLU A 54 -16.73 10.38 3.46
C GLU A 54 -16.16 11.14 4.66
N LYS A 55 -15.08 10.63 5.26
CA LYS A 55 -14.46 11.25 6.45
C LYS A 55 -13.57 12.44 6.10
N THR A 56 -12.89 12.42 4.97
CA THR A 56 -11.91 13.45 4.56
C THR A 56 -12.46 14.44 3.55
N ASN A 57 -13.55 14.10 2.87
CA ASN A 57 -14.11 14.83 1.73
C ASN A 57 -13.12 15.02 0.55
N LEU A 58 -12.09 14.15 0.45
CA LEU A 58 -11.11 14.17 -0.62
C LEU A 58 -11.36 13.05 -1.64
N ASN A 59 -10.92 13.28 -2.86
CA ASN A 59 -10.99 12.28 -3.93
C ASN A 59 -10.10 11.08 -3.62
N ILE A 60 -10.53 9.88 -4.01
CA ILE A 60 -9.79 8.63 -3.76
C ILE A 60 -9.39 8.00 -5.10
N LEU A 61 -8.16 7.57 -5.19
CA LEU A 61 -7.68 6.64 -6.20
C LEU A 61 -7.23 5.34 -5.53
N THR A 62 -7.76 4.22 -6.00
CA THR A 62 -7.19 2.90 -5.72
C THR A 62 -6.86 2.21 -7.03
N TYR A 63 -5.86 1.35 -7.05
CA TYR A 63 -5.57 0.51 -8.20
C TYR A 63 -5.05 -0.86 -7.76
N SER A 64 -5.34 -1.88 -8.56
CA SER A 64 -4.74 -3.20 -8.39
C SER A 64 -3.43 -3.23 -9.17
N ARG A 65 -2.29 -3.45 -8.51
CA ARG A 65 -0.98 -3.56 -9.18
C ARG A 65 -1.00 -4.67 -10.24
N PHE A 66 -0.09 -4.64 -11.20
CA PHE A 66 0.03 -5.72 -12.18
C PHE A 66 0.20 -7.09 -11.51
N GLY A 67 -0.59 -8.06 -11.97
CA GLY A 67 -0.69 -9.40 -11.40
C GLY A 67 -1.71 -9.55 -10.28
N TYR A 68 -2.39 -8.48 -9.87
CA TYR A 68 -3.41 -8.47 -8.83
C TYR A 68 -4.76 -8.01 -9.36
N GLY A 69 -5.83 -8.33 -8.62
CA GLY A 69 -7.18 -7.92 -8.97
C GLY A 69 -7.55 -8.40 -10.37
N LYS A 70 -8.06 -7.45 -11.16
CA LYS A 70 -8.37 -7.64 -12.59
C LYS A 70 -7.35 -6.97 -13.52
N SER A 71 -6.22 -6.54 -12.98
CA SER A 71 -5.11 -6.01 -13.77
C SER A 71 -4.42 -7.11 -14.58
N SER A 72 -3.80 -6.72 -15.69
CA SER A 72 -2.99 -7.62 -16.50
C SER A 72 -1.94 -8.36 -15.67
N LYS A 73 -1.64 -9.58 -16.08
CA LYS A 73 -0.60 -10.40 -15.43
C LYS A 73 0.76 -9.71 -15.46
N THR A 74 1.57 -10.02 -14.47
CA THR A 74 3.01 -9.76 -14.49
C THR A 74 3.78 -11.03 -14.83
N SER A 75 4.99 -10.88 -15.38
CA SER A 75 5.90 -12.01 -15.56
C SER A 75 6.33 -12.58 -14.22
N LEU A 76 6.51 -13.89 -14.15
CA LEU A 76 7.08 -14.57 -13.00
C LEU A 76 8.41 -15.23 -13.40
N PRO A 77 9.42 -15.30 -12.51
CA PRO A 77 9.43 -14.69 -11.18
C PRO A 77 9.40 -13.16 -11.24
N ARG A 78 8.83 -12.51 -10.23
CA ARG A 78 8.97 -11.06 -10.08
C ARG A 78 10.41 -10.71 -9.73
N PRO A 79 10.92 -9.54 -10.19
CA PRO A 79 12.20 -9.03 -9.71
C PRO A 79 12.15 -8.72 -8.21
N LEU A 80 13.26 -8.92 -7.50
CA LEU A 80 13.34 -8.70 -6.06
C LEU A 80 13.05 -7.24 -5.66
N ASN A 81 13.33 -6.30 -6.54
CA ASN A 81 13.05 -4.87 -6.36
C ASN A 81 11.66 -4.43 -6.85
N TYR A 82 10.68 -5.35 -6.89
CA TYR A 82 9.34 -5.05 -7.44
C TYR A 82 8.63 -3.87 -6.76
N MET A 83 8.83 -3.67 -5.45
CA MET A 83 8.25 -2.53 -4.73
C MET A 83 8.87 -1.20 -5.18
N THR A 84 10.16 -1.19 -5.46
CA THR A 84 10.84 -0.02 -6.06
C THR A 84 10.32 0.26 -7.47
N ILE A 85 10.13 -0.78 -8.29
CA ILE A 85 9.56 -0.62 -9.64
C ILE A 85 8.13 -0.05 -9.56
N GLU A 86 7.31 -0.51 -8.63
CA GLU A 86 5.97 0.05 -8.42
C GLU A 86 6.04 1.54 -8.04
N ALA A 87 6.91 1.89 -7.09
CA ALA A 87 7.05 3.25 -6.60
C ALA A 87 7.66 4.23 -7.62
N GLU A 88 8.68 3.81 -8.37
CA GLU A 88 9.45 4.68 -9.24
C GLU A 88 8.98 4.67 -10.70
N LYS A 89 8.29 3.62 -11.16
CA LYS A 89 7.80 3.50 -12.54
C LYS A 89 6.28 3.61 -12.61
N TYR A 90 5.54 2.67 -12.00
CA TYR A 90 4.11 2.57 -12.25
C TYR A 90 3.28 3.63 -11.54
N LEU A 91 3.53 3.91 -10.28
CA LEU A 91 2.85 4.98 -9.55
C LEU A 91 2.98 6.34 -10.26
N PRO A 92 4.18 6.81 -10.67
CA PRO A 92 4.32 8.04 -11.45
C PRO A 92 3.53 8.05 -12.76
N ILE A 93 3.53 6.95 -13.51
CA ILE A 93 2.78 6.83 -14.77
C ILE A 93 1.26 6.98 -14.51
N ILE A 94 0.75 6.31 -13.47
CA ILE A 94 -0.68 6.36 -13.10
C ILE A 94 -1.06 7.80 -12.73
N LEU A 95 -0.33 8.44 -11.84
CA LEU A 95 -0.59 9.82 -11.42
C LEU A 95 -0.58 10.79 -12.61
N LYS A 96 0.40 10.66 -13.50
CA LYS A 96 0.49 11.50 -14.70
C LYS A 96 -0.70 11.27 -15.66
N LYS A 97 -1.05 10.02 -15.94
CA LYS A 97 -2.18 9.68 -16.85
C LYS A 97 -3.52 10.16 -16.32
N LEU A 98 -3.70 10.22 -15.00
CA LEU A 98 -4.91 10.72 -14.34
C LEU A 98 -4.85 12.21 -14.02
N SER A 99 -3.76 12.91 -14.45
CA SER A 99 -3.55 14.35 -14.19
C SER A 99 -3.61 14.73 -12.71
N ILE A 100 -3.21 13.79 -11.83
CA ILE A 100 -3.17 14.04 -10.38
C ILE A 100 -1.95 14.89 -10.06
N THR A 101 -2.20 16.11 -9.58
CA THR A 101 -1.16 17.11 -9.30
C THR A 101 -0.84 17.30 -7.82
N LYS A 102 -1.81 17.03 -6.92
CA LYS A 102 -1.62 17.05 -5.47
C LYS A 102 -2.18 15.77 -4.88
N TYR A 103 -1.45 15.13 -3.99
CA TYR A 103 -1.86 13.85 -3.46
C TYR A 103 -1.25 13.52 -2.09
N PHE A 104 -1.88 12.58 -1.39
CA PHE A 104 -1.32 11.81 -0.28
C PHE A 104 -1.18 10.37 -0.71
N LEU A 105 -0.20 9.66 -0.14
CA LEU A 105 -0.10 8.21 -0.26
C LEU A 105 -0.59 7.54 1.03
N ILE A 106 -1.43 6.53 0.89
CA ILE A 106 -1.89 5.69 2.00
C ILE A 106 -1.59 4.25 1.62
N GLY A 107 -0.58 3.67 2.25
CA GLY A 107 -0.16 2.30 1.95
C GLY A 107 -0.38 1.35 3.11
N HIS A 108 -0.71 0.10 2.78
CA HIS A 108 -0.78 -1.00 3.73
C HIS A 108 0.22 -2.09 3.36
N SER A 109 1.06 -2.53 4.31
CA SER A 109 2.04 -3.61 4.14
C SER A 109 3.00 -3.32 2.96
N ASP A 110 3.09 -4.19 1.94
CA ASP A 110 3.83 -3.89 0.69
C ASP A 110 3.48 -2.50 0.14
N GLY A 111 2.19 -2.13 0.19
CA GLY A 111 1.73 -0.81 -0.25
C GLY A 111 2.30 0.33 0.60
N ALA A 112 2.55 0.11 1.89
CA ALA A 112 3.20 1.10 2.75
C ALA A 112 4.69 1.25 2.41
N THR A 113 5.37 0.16 2.11
CA THR A 113 6.74 0.19 1.59
C THR A 113 6.81 0.93 0.26
N ILE A 114 5.88 0.66 -0.67
CA ILE A 114 5.78 1.37 -1.96
C ILE A 114 5.50 2.86 -1.74
N ALA A 115 4.63 3.22 -0.78
CA ALA A 115 4.36 4.62 -0.42
C ALA A 115 5.61 5.33 0.12
N ALA A 116 6.37 4.67 0.99
CA ALA A 116 7.63 5.20 1.51
C ALA A 116 8.66 5.42 0.39
N LEU A 117 8.85 4.43 -0.50
CA LEU A 117 9.72 4.53 -1.68
C LEU A 117 9.27 5.65 -2.63
N GLY A 118 7.96 5.77 -2.88
CA GLY A 118 7.38 6.84 -3.69
C GLY A 118 7.56 8.25 -3.08
N SER A 119 7.76 8.30 -1.76
CA SER A 119 8.03 9.54 -1.03
C SER A 119 9.48 10.03 -1.12
N LEU A 120 10.40 9.19 -1.62
CA LEU A 120 11.80 9.57 -1.79
C LEU A 120 12.03 10.58 -2.91
N LYS A 121 11.20 10.51 -3.97
CA LYS A 121 11.25 11.37 -5.15
C LYS A 121 9.83 11.70 -5.62
N PRO A 122 9.08 12.51 -4.86
CA PRO A 122 7.70 12.84 -5.23
C PRO A 122 7.65 13.58 -6.56
N ILE A 123 6.62 13.31 -7.35
CA ILE A 123 6.41 13.99 -8.63
C ILE A 123 6.12 15.46 -8.36
N ASN A 124 6.93 16.36 -8.93
CA ASN A 124 6.74 17.82 -8.87
C ASN A 124 6.59 18.39 -7.45
N ASN A 125 7.12 17.72 -6.42
CA ASN A 125 6.98 18.11 -5.01
C ASN A 125 5.51 18.28 -4.53
N ASN A 126 4.60 17.55 -5.12
CA ASN A 126 3.16 17.69 -4.85
C ASN A 126 2.59 16.59 -3.92
N LEU A 127 3.44 15.76 -3.34
CA LEU A 127 3.07 14.84 -2.29
C LEU A 127 3.00 15.60 -0.97
N LEU A 128 1.80 15.63 -0.36
CA LEU A 128 1.52 16.41 0.84
C LEU A 128 1.84 15.67 2.14
N GLY A 129 1.78 14.34 2.12
CA GLY A 129 2.09 13.49 3.25
C GLY A 129 1.87 12.02 2.94
N THR A 130 2.39 11.15 3.80
CA THR A 130 2.31 9.69 3.60
C THR A 130 1.85 8.98 4.87
N VAL A 131 0.88 8.09 4.72
CA VAL A 131 0.35 7.19 5.74
C VAL A 131 0.89 5.79 5.49
N LEU A 132 1.62 5.24 6.44
CA LEU A 132 2.27 3.94 6.37
C LEU A 132 1.63 3.01 7.41
N ILE A 133 0.87 2.02 6.94
CA ILE A 133 0.15 1.07 7.81
C ILE A 133 0.85 -0.28 7.70
N ALA A 134 1.36 -0.79 8.82
CA ALA A 134 2.11 -2.04 8.90
C ALA A 134 3.23 -2.13 7.84
N PRO A 135 4.12 -1.12 7.71
CA PRO A 135 5.17 -1.09 6.70
C PRO A 135 6.26 -2.12 6.96
N HIS A 136 7.04 -2.41 5.90
CA HIS A 136 8.28 -3.16 5.99
C HIS A 136 9.42 -2.36 5.35
N PHE A 137 10.54 -2.25 6.06
CA PHE A 137 11.75 -1.56 5.56
C PHE A 137 12.96 -2.47 5.56
N PHE A 138 12.88 -3.59 6.29
CA PHE A 138 13.84 -4.68 6.32
C PHE A 138 13.12 -6.00 6.62
N VAL A 139 13.76 -7.11 6.32
CA VAL A 139 13.22 -8.45 6.57
C VAL A 139 13.45 -8.85 8.03
N GLU A 140 12.40 -9.37 8.68
CA GLU A 140 12.44 -9.95 10.03
C GLU A 140 12.18 -11.45 9.95
N GLU A 141 12.73 -12.23 10.90
CA GLU A 141 12.54 -13.69 10.95
C GLU A 141 11.07 -14.07 11.09
N ASP A 142 10.33 -13.38 11.96
CA ASP A 142 8.89 -13.59 12.18
C ASP A 142 8.08 -13.37 10.90
N ASN A 143 8.45 -12.36 10.11
CA ASN A 143 7.86 -12.11 8.80
C ASN A 143 8.01 -13.33 7.88
N ILE A 144 9.21 -13.89 7.78
CA ILE A 144 9.48 -15.08 6.95
C ILE A 144 8.71 -16.30 7.45
N ILE A 145 8.62 -16.50 8.76
CA ILE A 145 7.83 -17.59 9.37
C ILE A 145 6.34 -17.42 9.02
N ALA A 146 5.78 -16.23 9.16
CA ALA A 146 4.39 -15.94 8.83
C ALA A 146 4.10 -16.20 7.34
N ILE A 147 5.00 -15.78 6.44
CA ILE A 147 4.85 -16.01 5.00
C ILE A 147 4.98 -17.49 4.63
N LYS A 148 5.87 -18.25 5.27
CA LYS A 148 5.94 -19.71 5.09
C LYS A 148 4.63 -20.39 5.49
N ASN A 149 4.05 -19.99 6.62
CA ASN A 149 2.76 -20.51 7.09
C ASN A 149 1.62 -20.17 6.11
N THR A 150 1.60 -18.94 5.62
CA THR A 150 0.64 -18.47 4.60
C THR A 150 0.79 -19.26 3.30
N THR A 151 2.03 -19.56 2.89
CA THR A 151 2.33 -20.38 1.70
C THR A 151 1.85 -21.82 1.88
N HIS A 152 1.99 -22.36 3.07
CA HIS A 152 1.47 -23.71 3.38
C HIS A 152 -0.07 -23.75 3.28
N GLN A 153 -0.76 -22.74 3.83
CA GLN A 153 -2.25 -22.63 3.71
C GLN A 153 -2.69 -22.48 2.23
N TYR A 154 -1.91 -21.74 1.43
CA TYR A 154 -2.17 -21.60 0.00
C TYR A 154 -2.04 -22.93 -0.73
N LYS A 155 -0.97 -23.68 -0.49
CA LYS A 155 -0.74 -25.01 -1.09
C LYS A 155 -1.82 -26.02 -0.68
N LYS A 156 -2.35 -25.95 0.55
CA LYS A 156 -3.51 -26.74 1.01
C LYS A 156 -4.82 -26.36 0.29
N GLY A 157 -4.86 -25.26 -0.45
CA GLY A 157 -5.99 -24.84 -1.25
C GLY A 157 -7.01 -23.94 -0.55
N THR A 158 -7.05 -23.91 0.78
CA THR A 158 -8.03 -23.10 1.53
C THR A 158 -7.85 -21.60 1.27
N LEU A 159 -6.62 -21.09 1.37
CA LEU A 159 -6.33 -19.70 1.10
C LEU A 159 -6.46 -19.37 -0.39
N ARG A 160 -6.01 -20.28 -1.28
CA ARG A 160 -6.15 -20.12 -2.72
C ARG A 160 -7.61 -19.92 -3.14
N THR A 161 -8.53 -20.72 -2.60
CA THR A 161 -9.97 -20.59 -2.85
C THR A 161 -10.54 -19.26 -2.37
N LYS A 162 -10.09 -18.75 -1.22
CA LYS A 162 -10.50 -17.44 -0.71
C LYS A 162 -10.01 -16.31 -1.62
N LEU A 163 -8.73 -16.35 -2.04
CA LEU A 163 -8.12 -15.32 -2.88
C LEU A 163 -8.66 -15.28 -4.31
N LYS A 164 -9.16 -16.40 -4.85
CA LYS A 164 -9.83 -16.44 -6.16
C LYS A 164 -11.01 -15.46 -6.32
N LYS A 165 -11.61 -15.03 -5.21
CA LYS A 165 -12.70 -14.04 -5.24
C LYS A 165 -12.21 -12.62 -5.57
N TYR A 166 -10.91 -12.37 -5.42
CA TYR A 166 -10.31 -11.06 -5.48
C TYR A 166 -9.30 -10.89 -6.63
N HIS A 167 -8.90 -12.00 -7.28
CA HIS A 167 -7.89 -11.99 -8.32
C HIS A 167 -8.30 -12.87 -9.50
N ASP A 168 -8.31 -12.33 -10.69
CA ASP A 168 -8.52 -13.10 -11.92
C ASP A 168 -7.40 -14.14 -12.12
N ASN A 169 -6.21 -13.84 -11.62
CA ASN A 169 -5.04 -14.70 -11.67
C ASN A 169 -4.42 -14.90 -10.29
N VAL A 170 -5.07 -15.71 -9.49
CA VAL A 170 -4.69 -15.92 -8.08
C VAL A 170 -3.26 -16.45 -7.93
N ASP A 171 -2.81 -17.32 -8.85
CA ASP A 171 -1.44 -17.86 -8.78
C ASP A 171 -0.41 -16.79 -9.14
N ASN A 172 -0.70 -15.90 -10.08
CA ASN A 172 0.18 -14.77 -10.40
C ASN A 172 0.32 -13.79 -9.22
N ALA A 173 -0.79 -13.51 -8.53
CA ALA A 173 -0.79 -12.67 -7.35
C ALA A 173 0.01 -13.31 -6.21
N PHE A 174 -0.33 -14.56 -5.85
CA PHE A 174 0.26 -15.24 -4.71
C PHE A 174 1.73 -15.58 -4.92
N LEU A 175 2.07 -16.25 -6.02
CA LEU A 175 3.45 -16.66 -6.31
C LEU A 175 4.35 -15.45 -6.60
N GLY A 176 3.79 -14.40 -7.21
CA GLY A 176 4.52 -13.15 -7.43
C GLY A 176 4.93 -12.45 -6.14
N TRP A 177 4.17 -12.60 -5.06
CA TRP A 177 4.48 -12.07 -3.74
C TRP A 177 5.35 -13.06 -2.93
N SER A 178 4.86 -14.27 -2.71
CA SER A 178 5.50 -15.21 -1.80
C SER A 178 6.89 -15.65 -2.26
N ASN A 179 7.10 -15.80 -3.57
CA ASN A 179 8.41 -16.22 -4.10
C ASN A 179 9.48 -15.14 -3.95
N VAL A 180 9.11 -13.85 -3.95
CA VAL A 180 10.07 -12.78 -3.64
C VAL A 180 10.41 -12.79 -2.16
N TRP A 181 9.41 -12.73 -1.28
CA TRP A 181 9.63 -12.68 0.16
C TRP A 181 10.37 -13.90 0.71
N LEU A 182 10.21 -15.09 0.09
CA LEU A 182 10.89 -16.33 0.49
C LEU A 182 12.17 -16.60 -0.31
N ASN A 183 12.61 -15.68 -1.16
CA ASN A 183 13.87 -15.81 -1.88
C ASN A 183 15.04 -15.55 -0.94
N GLU A 184 16.06 -16.41 -0.97
CA GLU A 184 17.25 -16.28 -0.13
C GLU A 184 17.99 -14.94 -0.34
N GLU A 185 18.05 -14.44 -1.58
CA GLU A 185 18.66 -13.14 -1.88
C GLU A 185 17.86 -11.96 -1.29
N PHE A 186 16.54 -12.15 -1.06
CA PHE A 186 15.67 -11.13 -0.46
C PHE A 186 15.82 -11.10 1.07
N SER A 187 16.38 -12.11 1.70
CA SER A 187 16.55 -12.16 3.17
C SER A 187 17.37 -11.01 3.74
N ASN A 188 18.25 -10.42 2.93
CA ASN A 188 19.06 -9.26 3.29
C ASN A 188 18.47 -7.94 2.76
N TRP A 189 17.23 -7.95 2.29
CA TRP A 189 16.59 -6.74 1.78
C TRP A 189 16.38 -5.75 2.92
N ASP A 190 16.92 -4.55 2.73
CA ASP A 190 16.89 -3.43 3.67
C ASP A 190 16.91 -2.11 2.90
N ILE A 191 15.94 -1.23 3.18
CA ILE A 191 15.84 0.11 2.59
C ILE A 191 15.91 1.21 3.66
N THR A 192 16.28 0.88 4.89
CA THR A 192 16.30 1.81 6.02
C THR A 192 17.18 3.04 5.77
N ASN A 193 18.29 2.86 5.04
CA ASN A 193 19.19 3.95 4.67
C ASN A 193 18.55 4.99 3.72
N LEU A 194 17.43 4.66 3.08
CA LEU A 194 16.73 5.57 2.19
C LEU A 194 15.76 6.49 2.93
N LEU A 195 15.27 6.08 4.11
CA LEU A 195 14.18 6.74 4.83
C LEU A 195 14.47 8.20 5.20
N SER A 196 15.72 8.55 5.50
CA SER A 196 16.17 9.93 5.77
C SER A 196 15.98 10.90 4.59
N ARG A 197 15.74 10.37 3.39
CA ARG A 197 15.49 11.16 2.18
C ARG A 197 14.04 11.59 2.03
N ILE A 198 13.11 11.06 2.83
CA ILE A 198 11.71 11.50 2.85
C ILE A 198 11.68 12.94 3.40
N LYS A 199 11.00 13.85 2.68
CA LYS A 199 10.97 15.28 2.99
C LYS A 199 9.56 15.83 3.21
N ILE A 200 8.59 14.95 3.42
CA ILE A 200 7.18 15.27 3.68
C ILE A 200 6.75 14.66 5.01
N PRO A 201 5.68 15.16 5.64
CA PRO A 201 5.14 14.57 6.87
C PRO A 201 4.76 13.10 6.70
N VAL A 202 4.99 12.30 7.73
CA VAL A 202 4.72 10.86 7.76
C VAL A 202 3.93 10.48 9.02
N ILE A 203 2.96 9.59 8.89
CA ILE A 203 2.35 8.86 9.98
C ILE A 203 2.57 7.36 9.77
N GLY A 204 3.04 6.67 10.80
CA GLY A 204 3.17 5.20 10.84
C GLY A 204 2.13 4.62 11.81
N ILE A 205 1.42 3.59 11.38
CA ILE A 205 0.39 2.89 12.19
C ILE A 205 0.74 1.41 12.21
N GLN A 206 0.91 0.82 13.41
CA GLN A 206 1.30 -0.58 13.59
C GLN A 206 0.47 -1.24 14.68
N GLY A 207 -0.05 -2.45 14.42
CA GLY A 207 -0.62 -3.32 15.42
C GLY A 207 0.48 -3.99 16.26
N LEU A 208 0.33 -4.03 17.59
CA LEU A 208 1.34 -4.64 18.47
C LEU A 208 1.37 -6.18 18.40
N ASN A 209 0.34 -6.81 17.86
CA ASN A 209 0.25 -8.25 17.65
C ASN A 209 0.43 -8.66 16.17
N ASP A 210 1.08 -7.82 15.38
CA ASP A 210 1.31 -8.08 13.96
C ASP A 210 2.31 -9.23 13.77
N PRO A 211 1.90 -10.36 13.14
CA PRO A 211 2.78 -11.49 12.92
C PRO A 211 3.73 -11.30 11.72
N TYR A 212 3.53 -10.25 10.92
CA TYR A 212 4.33 -9.98 9.72
C TYR A 212 5.39 -8.91 9.91
N GLY A 213 5.31 -8.09 10.95
CA GLY A 213 6.30 -7.05 11.20
C GLY A 213 6.19 -6.49 12.61
N SER A 214 7.32 -6.33 13.28
CA SER A 214 7.38 -5.81 14.64
C SER A 214 7.30 -4.28 14.67
N ILE A 215 7.20 -3.73 15.88
CA ILE A 215 7.26 -2.28 16.10
C ILE A 215 8.60 -1.66 15.63
N ALA A 216 9.66 -2.47 15.50
CA ALA A 216 10.95 -2.02 15.00
C ALA A 216 10.86 -1.37 13.60
N GLN A 217 9.85 -1.73 12.80
CA GLN A 217 9.59 -1.07 11.51
C GLN A 217 9.18 0.41 11.70
N LEU A 218 8.50 0.77 12.77
CA LEU A 218 8.19 2.17 13.09
C LEU A 218 9.32 2.85 13.89
N ASP A 219 10.06 2.10 14.71
CA ASP A 219 11.19 2.63 15.48
C ASP A 219 12.27 3.17 14.52
N ILE A 220 12.55 2.44 13.44
CA ILE A 220 13.51 2.88 12.42
C ILE A 220 13.03 4.14 11.67
N LEU A 221 11.72 4.32 11.46
CA LEU A 221 11.19 5.58 10.93
C LEU A 221 11.44 6.73 11.88
N GLU A 222 11.19 6.54 13.18
CA GLU A 222 11.42 7.56 14.20
C GLU A 222 12.90 7.95 14.29
N GLU A 223 13.82 6.98 14.12
CA GLU A 223 15.26 7.22 14.09
C GLU A 223 15.71 7.98 12.83
N LYS A 224 15.21 7.59 11.66
CA LYS A 224 15.75 8.04 10.37
C LYS A 224 15.10 9.30 9.81
N LEU A 225 13.84 9.58 10.17
CA LEU A 225 13.12 10.72 9.62
C LEU A 225 13.57 12.03 10.26
N THR A 226 13.81 13.04 9.42
CA THR A 226 14.12 14.42 9.84
C THR A 226 12.93 15.37 9.65
N VAL A 227 11.78 14.83 9.31
CA VAL A 227 10.50 15.52 9.06
C VAL A 227 9.50 15.19 10.16
N PRO A 228 8.37 15.89 10.28
CA PRO A 228 7.33 15.53 11.23
C PRO A 228 6.87 14.09 11.05
N PHE A 229 7.03 13.28 12.10
CA PHE A 229 6.60 11.90 12.17
C PHE A 229 5.62 11.69 13.31
N THR A 230 4.55 10.97 13.04
CA THR A 230 3.57 10.55 14.05
C THR A 230 3.56 9.03 14.10
N LYS A 231 3.94 8.46 15.25
CA LYS A 231 3.93 7.01 15.48
C LYS A 231 2.68 6.61 16.24
N ILE A 232 1.92 5.70 15.70
CA ILE A 232 0.70 5.15 16.28
C ILE A 232 0.86 3.65 16.45
N THR A 233 0.71 3.16 17.67
CA THR A 233 0.63 1.74 17.97
C THR A 233 -0.77 1.39 18.43
N ILE A 234 -1.30 0.24 18.00
CA ILE A 234 -2.63 -0.23 18.36
C ILE A 234 -2.50 -1.55 19.11
N GLU A 235 -2.93 -1.55 20.36
CA GLU A 235 -2.98 -2.76 21.19
C GLU A 235 -4.03 -3.74 20.66
N ASN A 236 -3.80 -5.04 20.87
CA ASN A 236 -4.69 -6.11 20.42
C ASN A 236 -5.04 -6.03 18.93
N CYS A 237 -4.12 -5.56 18.12
CA CYS A 237 -4.23 -5.40 16.68
C CYS A 237 -3.12 -6.18 16.00
N GLY A 238 -3.48 -6.96 14.98
CA GLY A 238 -2.55 -7.66 14.10
C GLY A 238 -2.13 -6.82 12.89
N HIS A 239 -1.98 -7.50 11.74
CA HIS A 239 -1.46 -6.89 10.51
C HIS A 239 -2.45 -5.98 9.77
N ASN A 240 -3.75 -6.03 10.10
CA ASN A 240 -4.75 -5.26 9.37
C ASN A 240 -5.58 -4.34 10.28
N PRO A 241 -5.04 -3.15 10.66
CA PRO A 241 -5.74 -2.17 11.47
C PRO A 241 -7.10 -1.73 10.88
N PHE A 242 -7.26 -1.71 9.57
CA PHE A 242 -8.55 -1.40 8.93
C PHE A 242 -9.63 -2.44 9.21
N HIS A 243 -9.25 -3.69 9.45
CA HIS A 243 -10.19 -4.75 9.74
C HIS A 243 -10.45 -4.90 11.25
N GLU A 244 -9.42 -4.69 12.07
CA GLU A 244 -9.44 -4.98 13.49
C GLU A 244 -9.80 -3.75 14.35
N HIS A 245 -9.37 -2.55 13.91
CA HIS A 245 -9.57 -1.28 14.62
C HIS A 245 -9.93 -0.14 13.66
N LEU A 246 -11.03 -0.32 12.90
CA LEU A 246 -11.44 0.55 11.80
C LEU A 246 -11.54 2.03 12.22
N ASP A 247 -12.34 2.33 13.26
CA ASP A 247 -12.62 3.71 13.67
C ASP A 247 -11.37 4.45 14.11
N THR A 248 -10.52 3.78 14.90
CA THR A 248 -9.23 4.31 15.34
C THR A 248 -8.33 4.61 14.14
N THR A 249 -8.24 3.68 13.20
CA THR A 249 -7.40 3.82 12.00
C THR A 249 -7.89 4.98 11.12
N LEU A 250 -9.19 5.06 10.86
CA LEU A 250 -9.78 6.14 10.08
C LEU A 250 -9.61 7.50 10.74
N GLU A 251 -9.73 7.57 12.07
CA GLU A 251 -9.53 8.81 12.83
C GLU A 251 -8.10 9.32 12.75
N CYS A 252 -7.10 8.42 12.91
CA CYS A 252 -5.69 8.77 12.78
C CYS A 252 -5.37 9.29 11.38
N ILE A 253 -5.88 8.63 10.33
CA ILE A 253 -5.72 9.05 8.93
C ILE A 253 -6.34 10.43 8.72
N ASN A 254 -7.57 10.64 9.16
CA ASN A 254 -8.28 11.91 8.98
C ASN A 254 -7.57 13.07 9.66
N LYS A 255 -7.15 12.91 10.93
CA LYS A 255 -6.38 13.92 11.67
C LYS A 255 -5.08 14.28 10.96
N PHE A 256 -4.34 13.27 10.48
CA PHE A 256 -3.10 13.49 9.75
C PHE A 256 -3.33 14.26 8.45
N ILE A 257 -4.32 13.86 7.65
CA ILE A 257 -4.66 14.52 6.38
C ILE A 257 -5.10 15.95 6.62
N THR A 258 -6.03 16.20 7.54
CA THR A 258 -6.55 17.55 7.84
C THR A 258 -5.43 18.49 8.31
N LYS A 259 -4.46 17.98 9.05
CA LYS A 259 -3.31 18.79 9.52
C LYS A 259 -2.36 19.20 8.40
N ASN A 260 -2.31 18.44 7.30
CA ASN A 260 -1.31 18.62 6.23
C ASN A 260 -1.93 19.04 4.88
N LEU A 261 -3.23 19.39 4.86
CA LEU A 261 -3.91 20.04 3.74
C LEU A 261 -3.55 21.52 3.68
#